data_3701e09bc5d001f9f1877219aeca33e0
#
_entry.id   3701e09bc5d001f9f1877219aeca33e0
#
_cell.length_a   1.000
_cell.length_b   1.000
_cell.length_c   1.000
_cell.angle_alpha   90.00
_cell.angle_beta   90.00
_cell.angle_gamma   90.00
#
_symmetry.space_group_name_H-M   'P 1'
#
loop_
_entity.id
_entity.type
_entity.pdbx_description
1 polymer ?
#
loop_
_entity_poly.entity_id
_entity_poly.type
_entity_poly.pdbx_seq_one_letter_code
_entity_poly.pdbx_strand_id
1 'polypeptide(L)'
;MIFIEMRFGDSSYAPTVKIGDEYVAQMMFVIGSNGGGSKHDNWNENLKFAVEIQEKANEMYPGLFKPIILRNSRYTQQLAKGASIIEVGATGNTLEQCLASMKYLSKVLSEVMK
;
A
#
# COMPACT_ATOMS: atom_id res chain seq x y z
N MET A 1 -1.11 12.00 4.01
CA MET A 1 -0.68 11.99 2.59
C MET A 1 -0.26 10.59 2.21
N ILE A 2 -0.69 10.12 1.05
CA ILE A 2 -0.36 8.79 0.55
C ILE A 2 0.47 8.94 -0.73
N PHE A 3 1.62 8.27 -0.75
CA PHE A 3 2.45 8.17 -1.95
C PHE A 3 2.29 6.77 -2.53
N ILE A 4 2.24 6.68 -3.85
CA ILE A 4 2.11 5.41 -4.53
C ILE A 4 3.39 5.14 -5.31
N GLU A 5 4.04 4.01 -5.04
CA GLU A 5 5.23 3.57 -5.76
C GLU A 5 4.88 2.31 -6.55
N MET A 6 5.14 2.35 -7.83
CA MET A 6 4.84 1.20 -8.69
C MET A 6 6.10 0.43 -9.05
N ARG A 7 5.99 -0.90 -9.05
CA ARG A 7 7.01 -1.81 -9.55
C ARG A 7 8.34 -1.66 -8.83
N PHE A 8 8.27 -1.58 -7.51
CA PHE A 8 9.44 -1.46 -6.66
C PHE A 8 9.99 -2.84 -6.29
N GLY A 9 11.31 -2.98 -6.24
CA GLY A 9 11.97 -4.18 -5.72
C GLY A 9 12.66 -5.03 -6.76
N ASP A 10 12.84 -6.32 -6.42
CA ASP A 10 13.57 -7.29 -7.24
C ASP A 10 12.75 -7.66 -8.48
N SER A 11 13.44 -7.71 -9.64
CA SER A 11 12.79 -8.05 -10.92
C SER A 11 12.28 -9.49 -10.98
N SER A 12 12.76 -10.36 -10.10
CA SER A 12 12.28 -11.75 -10.03
C SER A 12 11.01 -11.87 -9.17
N TYR A 13 10.68 -10.83 -8.42
CA TYR A 13 9.55 -10.83 -7.51
C TYR A 13 8.33 -10.21 -8.19
N ALA A 14 7.26 -10.96 -8.27
CA ALA A 14 6.05 -10.54 -8.95
C ALA A 14 4.82 -10.89 -8.11
N PRO A 15 4.60 -10.16 -6.98
CA PRO A 15 3.46 -10.48 -6.12
C PRO A 15 2.14 -10.22 -6.86
N THR A 16 1.33 -11.26 -6.98
CA THR A 16 0.08 -11.20 -7.73
C THR A 16 -1.03 -11.90 -6.98
N VAL A 17 -2.24 -11.46 -7.23
CA VAL A 17 -3.45 -12.11 -6.74
C VAL A 17 -4.43 -12.16 -7.91
N LYS A 18 -5.26 -13.19 -7.93
CA LYS A 18 -6.29 -13.31 -8.96
C LYS A 18 -7.61 -12.78 -8.39
N ILE A 19 -8.18 -11.79 -9.08
CA ILE A 19 -9.47 -11.22 -8.71
C ILE A 19 -10.41 -11.48 -9.90
N GLY A 20 -11.41 -12.33 -9.68
CA GLY A 20 -12.21 -12.81 -10.80
C GLY A 20 -11.33 -13.58 -11.78
N ASP A 21 -11.27 -13.14 -13.01
CA ASP A 21 -10.43 -13.76 -14.05
C ASP A 21 -9.15 -12.94 -14.31
N GLU A 22 -8.88 -11.95 -13.51
CA GLU A 22 -7.80 -11.00 -13.75
C GLU A 22 -6.66 -11.18 -12.76
N TYR A 23 -5.42 -11.21 -13.26
CA TYR A 23 -4.24 -11.20 -12.40
C TYR A 23 -3.86 -9.76 -12.08
N VAL A 24 -3.71 -9.46 -10.81
CA VAL A 24 -3.54 -8.11 -10.29
C VAL A 24 -2.29 -8.08 -9.43
N ALA A 25 -1.47 -7.04 -9.55
CA ALA A 25 -0.33 -6.86 -8.67
C ALA A 25 -0.83 -6.62 -7.24
N GLN A 26 -0.23 -7.31 -6.27
CA GLN A 26 -0.54 -7.06 -4.86
C GLN A 26 0.06 -5.74 -4.43
N MET A 27 -0.59 -5.11 -3.47
CA MET A 27 -0.14 -3.85 -2.91
C MET A 27 0.26 -4.04 -1.45
N MET A 28 1.02 -3.08 -0.91
CA MET A 28 1.48 -3.13 0.47
C MET A 28 1.61 -1.73 1.02
N PHE A 29 1.01 -1.48 2.18
CA PHE A 29 1.24 -0.24 2.89
C PHE A 29 2.57 -0.25 3.62
N VAL A 30 3.33 0.82 3.49
CA VAL A 30 4.51 1.09 4.30
C VAL A 30 4.23 2.38 5.08
N ILE A 31 4.21 2.26 6.39
CA ILE A 31 3.86 3.38 7.29
C ILE A 31 5.11 3.77 8.06
N GLY A 32 5.44 5.06 8.04
CA GLY A 32 6.52 5.58 8.85
C GLY A 32 6.11 5.62 10.32
N SER A 33 6.88 4.94 11.18
CA SER A 33 6.62 4.93 12.61
C SER A 33 7.58 5.88 13.31
N ASN A 34 7.32 6.11 14.60
CA ASN A 34 8.15 6.99 15.43
C ASN A 34 9.35 6.27 16.04
N GLY A 35 9.69 5.09 15.54
CA GLY A 35 10.74 4.26 16.13
C GLY A 35 12.15 4.84 16.09
N GLY A 36 12.37 5.91 15.31
CA GLY A 36 13.68 6.58 15.21
C GLY A 36 13.85 7.78 16.11
N GLY A 37 12.92 8.04 17.02
CA GLY A 37 13.00 9.16 17.95
C GLY A 37 12.50 10.48 17.40
N SER A 38 12.05 10.53 16.16
CA SER A 38 11.44 11.72 15.60
C SER A 38 10.00 11.84 16.08
N LYS A 39 9.58 13.05 16.38
CA LYS A 39 8.21 13.28 16.79
C LYS A 39 7.31 13.40 15.57
N HIS A 40 6.82 12.27 15.12
CA HIS A 40 5.80 12.22 14.07
C HIS A 40 4.49 11.83 14.72
N ASP A 41 3.78 12.82 15.20
CA ASP A 41 2.56 12.58 15.99
C ASP A 41 1.43 11.98 15.15
N ASN A 42 1.57 12.00 13.82
CA ASN A 42 0.51 11.57 12.91
C ASN A 42 0.67 10.12 12.41
N TRP A 43 1.71 9.41 12.83
CA TRP A 43 1.90 8.06 12.31
C TRP A 43 0.77 7.11 12.74
N ASN A 44 0.23 7.31 13.95
CA ASN A 44 -0.89 6.52 14.44
C ASN A 44 -2.15 6.74 13.60
N GLU A 45 -2.38 7.98 13.18
CA GLU A 45 -3.53 8.29 12.31
C GLU A 45 -3.35 7.65 10.93
N ASN A 46 -2.14 7.66 10.40
CA ASN A 46 -1.85 7.03 9.13
C ASN A 46 -2.04 5.52 9.23
N LEU A 47 -1.60 4.92 10.32
CA LEU A 47 -1.78 3.49 10.53
C LEU A 47 -3.27 3.13 10.62
N LYS A 48 -4.05 3.90 11.36
CA LYS A 48 -5.49 3.68 11.46
C LYS A 48 -6.16 3.73 10.08
N PHE A 49 -5.80 4.73 9.28
CA PHE A 49 -6.37 4.87 7.95
C PHE A 49 -5.96 3.70 7.04
N ALA A 50 -4.70 3.28 7.11
CA ALA A 50 -4.21 2.13 6.35
C ALA A 50 -4.95 0.85 6.76
N VAL A 51 -5.20 0.67 8.06
CA VAL A 51 -5.95 -0.49 8.55
C VAL A 51 -7.37 -0.47 8.02
N GLU A 52 -8.03 0.67 8.02
CA GLU A 52 -9.38 0.80 7.46
C GLU A 52 -9.42 0.41 5.98
N ILE A 53 -8.46 0.92 5.21
CA ILE A 53 -8.37 0.60 3.78
C ILE A 53 -8.12 -0.89 3.60
N GLN A 54 -7.19 -1.45 4.37
CA GLN A 54 -6.82 -2.85 4.23
C GLN A 54 -7.96 -3.78 4.63
N GLU A 55 -8.69 -3.45 5.69
CA GLU A 55 -9.84 -4.24 6.10
C GLU A 55 -10.93 -4.22 5.03
N LYS A 56 -11.21 -3.05 4.47
CA LYS A 56 -12.19 -2.95 3.39
C LYS A 56 -11.73 -3.70 2.15
N ALA A 57 -10.44 -3.60 1.83
CA ALA A 57 -9.88 -4.33 0.69
C ALA A 57 -9.97 -5.84 0.89
N ASN A 58 -9.71 -6.33 2.11
CA ASN A 58 -9.82 -7.76 2.39
C ASN A 58 -11.26 -8.25 2.29
N GLU A 59 -12.22 -7.39 2.62
CA GLU A 59 -13.63 -7.69 2.48
C GLU A 59 -14.05 -7.76 1.02
N MET A 60 -13.60 -6.80 0.21
CA MET A 60 -14.00 -6.70 -1.20
C MET A 60 -13.17 -7.58 -2.13
N TYR A 61 -11.87 -7.59 -1.93
CA TYR A 61 -10.90 -8.26 -2.82
C TYR A 61 -9.82 -8.94 -1.97
N PRO A 62 -10.12 -10.12 -1.39
CA PRO A 62 -9.14 -10.82 -0.54
C PRO A 62 -7.82 -11.04 -1.28
N GLY A 63 -6.73 -10.73 -0.59
CA GLY A 63 -5.38 -10.89 -1.15
C GLY A 63 -4.85 -9.71 -1.90
N LEU A 64 -5.63 -8.65 -2.10
CA LEU A 64 -5.16 -7.46 -2.82
C LEU A 64 -4.00 -6.78 -2.10
N PHE A 65 -4.07 -6.73 -0.77
CA PHE A 65 -3.00 -6.13 0.05
C PHE A 65 -2.24 -7.19 0.83
N LYS A 66 -0.92 -7.04 0.83
CA LYS A 66 -0.04 -7.77 1.76
C LYS A 66 -0.08 -7.07 3.12
N PRO A 67 0.41 -7.73 4.19
CA PRO A 67 0.41 -7.11 5.52
C PRO A 67 1.13 -5.77 5.54
N ILE A 68 0.64 -4.86 6.38
CA ILE A 68 1.22 -3.53 6.55
C ILE A 68 2.62 -3.67 7.15
N ILE A 69 3.57 -2.89 6.62
CA ILE A 69 4.92 -2.83 7.15
C ILE A 69 5.13 -1.49 7.84
N LEU A 70 5.66 -1.52 9.05
CA LEU A 70 6.08 -0.32 9.75
C LEU A 70 7.58 -0.13 9.56
N ARG A 71 7.97 1.08 9.18
CA ARG A 71 9.37 1.46 9.05
C ARG A 71 9.65 2.61 9.99
N ASN A 72 10.90 2.75 10.45
CA ASN A 72 11.21 3.90 11.28
C ASN A 72 11.12 5.18 10.45
N SER A 73 11.02 6.32 11.12
CA SER A 73 10.77 7.61 10.45
C SER A 73 11.87 8.01 9.46
N ARG A 74 13.06 7.44 9.59
CA ARG A 74 14.15 7.76 8.66
C ARG A 74 13.86 7.27 7.25
N TYR A 75 13.15 6.16 7.13
CA TYR A 75 12.81 5.62 5.83
C TYR A 75 11.89 6.55 5.04
N THR A 76 10.97 7.22 5.72
CA THR A 76 9.99 8.10 5.10
C THR A 76 10.33 9.57 5.28
N GLN A 77 11.49 9.89 5.86
CA GLN A 77 11.84 11.25 6.25
C GLN A 77 11.93 12.21 5.06
N GLN A 78 12.35 11.71 3.90
CA GLN A 78 12.49 12.53 2.69
C GLN A 78 11.14 12.77 2.01
N LEU A 79 10.11 12.05 2.38
CA LEU A 79 8.76 12.29 1.90
C LEU A 79 8.14 13.37 2.77
N ALA A 80 6.92 13.37 3.08
CA ALA A 80 6.32 14.32 4.01
C ALA A 80 6.17 13.64 5.37
N LYS A 81 6.20 14.42 6.44
CA LYS A 81 5.93 13.90 7.77
C LYS A 81 4.56 13.24 7.79
N GLY A 82 4.49 12.06 8.35
CA GLY A 82 3.25 11.31 8.43
C GLY A 82 2.79 10.73 7.10
N ALA A 83 3.72 10.55 6.17
CA ALA A 83 3.39 9.98 4.87
C ALA A 83 3.17 8.47 4.97
N SER A 84 2.23 7.99 4.19
CA SER A 84 2.03 6.57 3.95
C SER A 84 2.43 6.27 2.51
N ILE A 85 3.03 5.11 2.30
CA ILE A 85 3.39 4.66 0.96
C ILE A 85 2.59 3.41 0.65
N ILE A 86 2.02 3.35 -0.55
CA ILE A 86 1.47 2.10 -1.08
C ILE A 86 2.41 1.64 -2.17
N GLU A 87 3.08 0.52 -1.94
CA GLU A 87 3.88 -0.13 -2.97
C GLU A 87 2.96 -1.00 -3.81
N VAL A 88 3.01 -0.83 -5.12
CA VAL A 88 2.15 -1.54 -6.06
C VAL A 88 3.00 -2.51 -6.85
N GLY A 89 2.91 -3.79 -6.49
CA GLY A 89 3.67 -4.83 -7.14
C GLY A 89 5.16 -4.72 -6.90
N ALA A 90 5.91 -5.37 -7.76
CA ALA A 90 7.37 -5.31 -7.80
C ALA A 90 7.79 -5.28 -9.26
N THR A 91 9.11 -5.19 -9.52
CA THR A 91 9.59 -5.03 -10.89
C THR A 91 9.30 -6.25 -11.78
N GLY A 92 8.99 -7.39 -11.18
CA GLY A 92 8.58 -8.58 -11.94
C GLY A 92 7.14 -8.53 -12.43
N ASN A 93 6.30 -7.63 -11.90
CA ASN A 93 4.92 -7.49 -12.36
C ASN A 93 4.87 -6.74 -13.69
N THR A 94 3.83 -7.03 -14.48
CA THR A 94 3.58 -6.26 -15.69
C THR A 94 2.93 -4.93 -15.34
N LEU A 95 3.04 -3.98 -16.24
CA LEU A 95 2.38 -2.69 -16.08
C LEU A 95 0.86 -2.86 -16.00
N GLU A 96 0.31 -3.75 -16.83
CA GLU A 96 -1.13 -4.04 -16.81
C GLU A 96 -1.58 -4.54 -15.44
N GLN A 97 -0.78 -5.38 -14.79
CA GLN A 97 -1.10 -5.88 -13.45
C GLN A 97 -1.12 -4.75 -12.43
N CYS A 98 -0.18 -3.82 -12.53
CA CYS A 98 -0.13 -2.67 -11.62
C CYS A 98 -1.29 -1.70 -11.88
N LEU A 99 -1.63 -1.48 -13.14
CA LEU A 99 -2.77 -0.62 -13.47
C LEU A 99 -4.10 -1.23 -13.01
N ALA A 100 -4.22 -2.55 -13.12
CA ALA A 100 -5.39 -3.25 -12.59
C ALA A 100 -5.53 -3.03 -11.09
N SER A 101 -4.40 -3.03 -10.36
CA SER A 101 -4.42 -2.73 -8.92
C SER A 101 -5.02 -1.36 -8.63
N MET A 102 -4.69 -0.37 -9.44
CA MET A 102 -5.22 0.99 -9.27
C MET A 102 -6.73 1.02 -9.43
N LYS A 103 -7.26 0.25 -10.35
CA LYS A 103 -8.70 0.13 -10.55
C LYS A 103 -9.40 -0.38 -9.27
N TYR A 104 -8.85 -1.45 -8.68
CA TYR A 104 -9.42 -2.03 -7.48
C TYR A 104 -9.20 -1.15 -6.25
N LEU A 105 -8.03 -0.52 -6.16
CA LEU A 105 -7.77 0.44 -5.08
C LEU A 105 -8.78 1.59 -5.12
N SER A 106 -9.06 2.11 -6.29
CA SER A 106 -10.04 3.18 -6.45
C SER A 106 -11.41 2.77 -5.90
N LYS A 107 -11.84 1.54 -6.17
CA LYS A 107 -13.11 1.04 -5.66
C LYS A 107 -13.11 0.89 -4.15
N VAL A 108 -11.99 0.42 -3.58
CA VAL A 108 -11.85 0.30 -2.13
C VAL A 108 -11.91 1.68 -1.47
N LEU A 109 -11.15 2.64 -2.00
CA LEU A 109 -11.13 4.00 -1.45
C LEU A 109 -12.50 4.65 -1.51
N SER A 110 -13.23 4.44 -2.58
CA SER A 110 -14.59 4.95 -2.73
C SER A 110 -15.50 4.44 -1.61
N GLU A 111 -15.35 3.18 -1.22
CA GLU A 111 -16.16 2.60 -0.14
C GLU A 111 -15.73 3.12 1.23
N VAL A 112 -14.44 3.30 1.45
CA VAL A 112 -13.91 3.78 2.73
C VAL A 112 -14.31 5.25 2.96
N MET A 113 -14.36 6.03 1.92
CA MET A 113 -14.60 7.47 2.01
C MET A 113 -16.07 7.88 1.88
N LYS A 114 -16.97 6.93 1.92
CA LYS A 114 -18.40 7.25 1.90
C LYS A 114 -18.84 8.01 3.15
#